data_8adfcae5b9d252e8098d215c3f60556e
#
_entry.id   8adfcae5b9d252e8098d215c3f60556e
#
_cell.length_a   1.000
_cell.length_b   1.000
_cell.length_c   1.000
_cell.angle_alpha   90.00
_cell.angle_beta   90.00
_cell.angle_gamma   90.00
#
_symmetry.space_group_name_H-M   'P 1'
#
loop_
_entity.id
_entity.type
_entity.pdbx_description
1 polymer ?
#
loop_
_entity_poly.entity_id
_entity_poly.type
_entity_poly.pdbx_seq_one_letter_code
_entity_poly.pdbx_strand_id
1 'polypeptide(L)'
;MALIGKITFHLLATGKRLMQRREFLATSTAATVALIGSNPNLAAGEQQRRQFLELRIYHFASPVKQEEYEQFLSQSAIPAFNRAGIGPVGVFKLIAVDNPEMKLTADSTDLYVLLPHNSMESVIDLESRLAADDALQKSGQTVLNAPKSDPAYTRYESTLLHAMEGFPQVQLPSKVASRVFELRTYESHNNERAKNKLDMFNAGEFQIFARAGMLGVFFGGAIVGSHLPQLTYMVVHPELQDAKKDWQTFGQDPEWKKLISNPGYKDNVSKVTALFIRPAAGSQI
;
A
#
# COMPACT_ATOMS: atom_id res chain seq x y z
N MET A 1 24.79 42.68 -36.77
CA MET A 1 25.07 42.15 -38.15
C MET A 1 24.55 40.75 -38.24
N ALA A 2 23.61 40.60 -39.14
CA ALA A 2 22.78 39.42 -39.36
C ALA A 2 23.52 38.22 -39.95
N LEU A 3 23.03 37.02 -39.75
CA LEU A 3 22.87 36.02 -40.80
C LEU A 3 21.83 34.96 -40.39
N ILE A 4 20.69 35.07 -41.09
CA ILE A 4 19.56 34.15 -41.06
C ILE A 4 19.83 33.09 -42.12
N GLY A 5 19.93 31.82 -41.70
CA GLY A 5 19.99 30.67 -42.62
C GLY A 5 18.59 30.10 -42.84
N LYS A 6 18.04 30.25 -44.03
CA LYS A 6 16.80 29.61 -44.52
C LYS A 6 17.04 28.14 -44.79
N ILE A 7 16.24 27.26 -44.21
CA ILE A 7 16.15 25.85 -44.62
C ILE A 7 14.85 25.67 -45.40
N THR A 8 14.98 25.29 -46.64
CA THR A 8 13.90 25.02 -47.60
C THR A 8 13.42 23.57 -47.44
N PHE A 9 12.13 23.41 -47.19
CA PHE A 9 11.49 22.07 -47.19
C PHE A 9 11.11 21.68 -48.59
N HIS A 10 11.61 20.53 -49.05
CA HIS A 10 11.13 19.85 -50.26
C HIS A 10 10.00 18.90 -49.90
N LEU A 11 8.81 19.16 -50.44
CA LEU A 11 7.65 18.28 -50.39
C LEU A 11 7.81 17.21 -51.50
N LEU A 12 7.89 15.95 -51.13
CA LEU A 12 7.65 14.83 -52.04
C LEU A 12 6.30 14.20 -51.69
N ALA A 13 5.37 14.38 -52.60
CA ALA A 13 4.05 13.77 -52.58
C ALA A 13 4.15 12.32 -53.06
N THR A 14 3.73 11.35 -52.20
CA THR A 14 3.35 10.01 -52.67
C THR A 14 1.95 9.71 -52.15
N GLY A 15 1.03 9.58 -53.11
CA GLY A 15 -0.37 9.31 -52.87
C GLY A 15 -0.61 7.93 -52.27
N LYS A 16 -1.47 7.89 -51.25
CA LYS A 16 -2.17 6.68 -50.83
C LYS A 16 -3.67 6.92 -50.93
N ARG A 17 -4.29 6.09 -51.77
CA ARG A 17 -5.75 5.98 -51.96
C ARG A 17 -6.49 5.80 -50.65
N LEU A 18 -7.44 6.65 -50.41
CA LEU A 18 -8.50 6.46 -49.40
C LEU A 18 -9.43 5.35 -49.87
N MET A 19 -9.49 4.26 -49.14
CA MET A 19 -10.48 3.20 -49.32
C MET A 19 -11.78 3.61 -48.62
N GLN A 20 -12.86 3.74 -49.39
CA GLN A 20 -14.17 4.14 -48.93
C GLN A 20 -14.84 3.00 -48.16
N ARG A 21 -15.50 3.36 -47.07
CA ARG A 21 -16.30 2.54 -46.15
C ARG A 21 -17.66 2.10 -46.72
N ARG A 22 -17.72 1.46 -47.85
CA ARG A 22 -19.02 1.06 -48.43
C ARG A 22 -18.97 -0.15 -49.33
N GLU A 23 -18.33 -1.25 -48.93
CA GLU A 23 -18.52 -2.52 -49.67
C GLU A 23 -18.16 -3.70 -48.75
N PHE A 24 -19.02 -3.95 -47.73
CA PHE A 24 -19.00 -5.23 -47.04
C PHE A 24 -20.38 -5.59 -46.49
N LEU A 25 -21.36 -5.66 -47.39
CA LEU A 25 -22.65 -6.28 -47.12
C LEU A 25 -23.12 -6.90 -48.43
N ALA A 26 -22.84 -8.15 -48.64
CA ALA A 26 -23.74 -9.10 -49.33
C ALA A 26 -23.04 -10.47 -49.50
N THR A 27 -23.82 -11.47 -49.18
CA THR A 27 -23.69 -12.91 -49.51
C THR A 27 -22.82 -13.76 -48.57
N SER A 28 -23.52 -14.48 -47.69
CA SER A 28 -23.62 -15.94 -47.88
C SER A 28 -24.66 -16.58 -46.90
N THR A 29 -25.53 -17.31 -47.51
CA THR A 29 -26.57 -18.19 -46.96
C THR A 29 -25.95 -19.44 -46.31
N ALA A 30 -26.54 -19.80 -45.18
CA ALA A 30 -26.79 -21.16 -44.62
C ALA A 30 -25.72 -22.25 -44.74
N ALA A 31 -25.18 -22.62 -43.60
CA ALA A 31 -24.93 -24.00 -43.22
C ALA A 31 -24.99 -24.12 -41.69
N THR A 32 -26.11 -24.67 -41.20
CA THR A 32 -26.31 -25.04 -39.79
C THR A 32 -25.44 -26.25 -39.48
N VAL A 33 -24.34 -26.05 -38.76
CA VAL A 33 -23.63 -27.11 -38.08
C VAL A 33 -23.63 -26.74 -36.58
N ALA A 34 -24.36 -27.55 -35.83
CA ALA A 34 -24.35 -27.51 -34.37
C ALA A 34 -22.96 -27.91 -33.87
N LEU A 35 -22.14 -26.93 -33.51
CA LEU A 35 -20.93 -27.12 -32.71
C LEU A 35 -21.26 -26.66 -31.30
N ILE A 36 -21.25 -27.62 -30.39
CA ILE A 36 -21.29 -27.49 -28.96
C ILE A 36 -20.24 -26.46 -28.58
N GLY A 37 -20.69 -25.31 -28.08
CA GLY A 37 -19.85 -24.18 -27.77
C GLY A 37 -18.86 -24.48 -26.63
N SER A 38 -17.62 -24.65 -26.96
CA SER A 38 -16.53 -24.34 -26.07
C SER A 38 -16.35 -22.82 -26.06
N ASN A 39 -16.84 -22.18 -25.02
CA ASN A 39 -16.61 -20.78 -24.73
C ASN A 39 -15.10 -20.56 -24.53
N PRO A 40 -14.39 -19.83 -25.40
CA PRO A 40 -12.96 -19.50 -25.18
C PRO A 40 -12.77 -18.33 -24.24
N ASN A 41 -13.72 -18.06 -23.34
CA ASN A 41 -13.62 -17.03 -22.29
C ASN A 41 -13.31 -17.64 -20.92
N LEU A 42 -12.55 -18.75 -20.92
CA LEU A 42 -11.98 -19.28 -19.68
C LEU A 42 -10.57 -18.74 -19.53
N ALA A 43 -10.42 -17.89 -18.51
CA ALA A 43 -9.18 -17.55 -17.83
C ALA A 43 -8.19 -16.60 -18.55
N ALA A 44 -8.60 -15.38 -18.89
CA ALA A 44 -7.79 -14.27 -18.45
C ALA A 44 -8.06 -14.15 -16.94
N GLY A 45 -7.19 -14.68 -16.09
CA GLY A 45 -7.28 -14.47 -14.64
C GLY A 45 -7.45 -12.97 -14.42
N GLU A 46 -8.55 -12.54 -13.78
CA GLU A 46 -8.73 -11.16 -13.38
C GLU A 46 -7.49 -10.76 -12.58
N GLN A 47 -6.64 -9.97 -13.19
CA GLN A 47 -5.45 -9.45 -12.51
C GLN A 47 -5.98 -8.64 -11.34
N GLN A 48 -5.80 -9.17 -10.14
CA GLN A 48 -6.38 -8.61 -8.92
C GLN A 48 -5.93 -7.14 -8.83
N ARG A 49 -6.90 -6.21 -8.76
CA ARG A 49 -6.60 -4.78 -8.71
C ARG A 49 -5.73 -4.48 -7.51
N ARG A 50 -4.64 -3.76 -7.74
CA ARG A 50 -3.72 -3.32 -6.70
C ARG A 50 -4.37 -2.21 -5.88
N GLN A 51 -4.35 -2.37 -4.56
CA GLN A 51 -4.87 -1.35 -3.64
C GLN A 51 -3.93 -0.14 -3.54
N PHE A 52 -4.52 1.00 -3.20
CA PHE A 52 -3.82 2.14 -2.65
C PHE A 52 -3.89 2.04 -1.13
N LEU A 53 -2.75 2.18 -0.47
CA LEU A 53 -2.61 1.97 0.96
C LEU A 53 -2.24 3.30 1.59
N GLU A 54 -3.16 3.90 2.34
CA GLU A 54 -2.88 5.12 3.08
C GLU A 54 -2.42 4.74 4.48
N LEU A 55 -1.18 5.07 4.81
CA LEU A 55 -0.63 4.92 6.15
C LEU A 55 -0.61 6.30 6.83
N ARG A 56 -1.50 6.49 7.81
CA ARG A 56 -1.55 7.69 8.64
C ARG A 56 -0.82 7.46 9.96
N ILE A 57 -0.11 8.47 10.43
CA ILE A 57 0.51 8.50 11.76
C ILE A 57 -0.10 9.68 12.49
N TYR A 58 -0.94 9.42 13.49
CA TYR A 58 -1.55 10.44 14.34
C TYR A 58 -0.67 10.69 15.56
N HIS A 59 -0.38 11.96 15.85
CA HIS A 59 0.41 12.42 16.98
C HIS A 59 -0.48 13.02 18.05
N PHE A 60 -0.29 12.60 19.30
CA PHE A 60 -1.11 13.05 20.44
C PHE A 60 -0.27 13.79 21.48
N ALA A 61 -0.91 14.73 22.17
CA ALA A 61 -0.27 15.51 23.23
C ALA A 61 -0.04 14.69 24.51
N SER A 62 -0.78 13.58 24.69
CA SER A 62 -0.67 12.72 25.86
C SER A 62 -1.22 11.31 25.59
N PRO A 63 -0.86 10.31 26.42
CA PRO A 63 -1.45 8.97 26.35
C PRO A 63 -2.98 8.98 26.50
N VAL A 64 -3.54 9.89 27.30
CA VAL A 64 -4.99 10.02 27.46
C VAL A 64 -5.67 10.40 26.16
N LYS A 65 -5.10 11.39 25.42
CA LYS A 65 -5.62 11.79 24.10
C LYS A 65 -5.50 10.66 23.07
N GLN A 66 -4.42 9.89 23.12
CA GLN A 66 -4.27 8.69 22.28
C GLN A 66 -5.38 7.68 22.57
N GLU A 67 -5.67 7.39 23.83
CA GLU A 67 -6.70 6.43 24.26
C GLU A 67 -8.12 6.89 23.86
N GLU A 68 -8.44 8.18 24.06
CA GLU A 68 -9.70 8.78 23.62
C GLU A 68 -9.89 8.63 22.10
N TYR A 69 -8.83 8.86 21.33
CA TYR A 69 -8.88 8.72 19.87
C TYR A 69 -8.93 7.26 19.42
N GLU A 70 -8.26 6.34 20.12
CA GLU A 70 -8.35 4.90 19.89
C GLU A 70 -9.79 4.40 20.07
N GLN A 71 -10.47 4.87 21.13
CA GLN A 71 -11.89 4.56 21.36
C GLN A 71 -12.78 5.13 20.24
N PHE A 72 -12.54 6.37 19.79
CA PHE A 72 -13.24 6.96 18.66
C PHE A 72 -13.01 6.14 17.38
N LEU A 73 -11.77 5.74 17.08
CA LEU A 73 -11.47 4.88 15.93
C LEU A 73 -12.26 3.59 16.00
N SER A 74 -12.20 2.89 17.13
CA SER A 74 -12.85 1.59 17.34
C SER A 74 -14.38 1.67 17.24
N GLN A 75 -14.99 2.68 17.86
CA GLN A 75 -16.45 2.74 18.04
C GLN A 75 -17.17 3.52 16.92
N SER A 76 -16.49 4.44 16.24
CA SER A 76 -17.12 5.36 15.31
C SER A 76 -16.45 5.38 13.93
N ALA A 77 -15.14 5.61 13.85
CA ALA A 77 -14.48 5.85 12.57
C ALA A 77 -14.30 4.55 11.74
N ILE A 78 -13.87 3.43 12.35
CA ILE A 78 -13.72 2.16 11.63
C ILE A 78 -15.05 1.68 11.03
N PRO A 79 -16.19 1.69 11.77
CA PRO A 79 -17.48 1.41 11.15
C PRO A 79 -17.82 2.33 9.95
N ALA A 80 -17.45 3.63 10.02
CA ALA A 80 -17.67 4.56 8.93
C ALA A 80 -16.74 4.29 7.73
N PHE A 81 -15.46 4.00 7.97
CA PHE A 81 -14.54 3.55 6.92
C PHE A 81 -15.07 2.30 6.20
N ASN A 82 -15.58 1.32 6.96
CA ASN A 82 -16.15 0.11 6.36
C ASN A 82 -17.39 0.42 5.51
N ARG A 83 -18.28 1.34 5.94
CA ARG A 83 -19.41 1.81 5.12
C ARG A 83 -18.96 2.55 3.87
N ALA A 84 -17.82 3.24 3.94
CA ALA A 84 -17.19 3.87 2.78
C ALA A 84 -16.44 2.87 1.88
N GLY A 85 -16.48 1.55 2.18
CA GLY A 85 -15.83 0.50 1.40
C GLY A 85 -14.33 0.38 1.65
N ILE A 86 -13.83 0.93 2.78
CA ILE A 86 -12.43 0.87 3.21
C ILE A 86 -12.30 -0.14 4.34
N GLY A 87 -11.49 -1.15 4.10
CA GLY A 87 -11.23 -2.21 5.08
C GLY A 87 -10.46 -3.39 4.44
N PRO A 88 -9.81 -4.20 5.30
CA PRO A 88 -9.73 -4.10 6.75
C PRO A 88 -8.87 -2.92 7.21
N VAL A 89 -9.33 -2.17 8.21
CA VAL A 89 -8.58 -1.05 8.80
C VAL A 89 -7.63 -1.55 9.87
N GLY A 90 -6.34 -1.21 9.74
CA GLY A 90 -5.32 -1.48 10.75
C GLY A 90 -5.14 -0.29 11.69
N VAL A 91 -5.12 -0.53 13.01
CA VAL A 91 -4.74 0.48 14.00
C VAL A 91 -3.69 -0.12 14.92
N PHE A 92 -2.56 0.57 15.09
CA PHE A 92 -1.41 0.02 15.82
C PHE A 92 -0.77 1.06 16.72
N LYS A 93 -0.14 0.56 17.80
CA LYS A 93 0.66 1.32 18.77
C LYS A 93 2.10 0.86 18.77
N LEU A 94 3.02 1.79 19.00
CA LEU A 94 4.43 1.52 19.17
C LEU A 94 4.73 1.42 20.67
N ILE A 95 5.14 0.24 21.10
CA ILE A 95 5.43 -0.09 22.50
C ILE A 95 6.93 -0.02 22.71
N ALA A 96 7.39 0.73 23.71
CA ALA A 96 8.81 0.99 23.94
C ALA A 96 9.62 -0.29 24.20
N VAL A 97 9.09 -1.23 24.99
CA VAL A 97 9.78 -2.48 25.31
C VAL A 97 9.99 -3.40 24.09
N ASP A 98 9.14 -3.28 23.07
CA ASP A 98 9.27 -4.03 21.81
C ASP A 98 10.34 -3.40 20.87
N ASN A 99 10.76 -2.17 21.16
CA ASN A 99 11.68 -1.37 20.32
C ASN A 99 12.90 -0.85 21.10
N PRO A 100 13.72 -1.70 21.72
CA PRO A 100 14.81 -1.26 22.60
C PRO A 100 15.86 -0.39 21.87
N GLU A 101 16.07 -0.59 20.58
CA GLU A 101 17.01 0.20 19.77
C GLU A 101 16.62 1.68 19.64
N MET A 102 15.33 1.98 19.80
CA MET A 102 14.83 3.36 19.75
C MET A 102 15.10 4.14 21.05
N LYS A 103 15.49 3.45 22.14
CA LYS A 103 15.79 4.05 23.44
C LYS A 103 14.67 4.95 23.98
N LEU A 104 13.43 4.57 23.73
CA LEU A 104 12.26 5.28 24.22
C LEU A 104 12.17 5.12 25.75
N THR A 105 11.81 6.21 26.44
CA THR A 105 11.62 6.22 27.89
C THR A 105 10.21 5.83 28.33
N ALA A 106 9.25 5.83 27.37
CA ALA A 106 7.86 5.42 27.54
C ALA A 106 7.32 4.99 26.18
N ASP A 107 6.13 4.37 26.16
CA ASP A 107 5.42 4.04 24.94
C ASP A 107 5.13 5.31 24.13
N SER A 108 5.16 5.17 22.79
CA SER A 108 4.83 6.29 21.90
C SER A 108 3.37 6.71 22.06
N THR A 109 3.15 8.01 22.03
CA THR A 109 1.78 8.56 21.93
C THR A 109 1.26 8.61 20.49
N ASP A 110 1.92 7.97 19.52
CA ASP A 110 1.45 7.92 18.15
C ASP A 110 0.52 6.72 17.89
N LEU A 111 -0.44 6.89 16.98
CA LEU A 111 -1.21 5.78 16.40
C LEU A 111 -0.91 5.66 14.92
N TYR A 112 -0.63 4.46 14.47
CA TYR A 112 -0.44 4.10 13.06
C TYR A 112 -1.75 3.54 12.54
N VAL A 113 -2.31 4.14 11.50
CA VAL A 113 -3.60 3.74 10.91
C VAL A 113 -3.40 3.39 9.45
N LEU A 114 -3.72 2.14 9.07
CA LEU A 114 -3.66 1.66 7.69
C LEU A 114 -5.07 1.62 7.11
N LEU A 115 -5.27 2.34 6.00
CA LEU A 115 -6.52 2.42 5.25
C LEU A 115 -6.29 1.86 3.83
N PRO A 116 -6.78 0.66 3.51
CA PRO A 116 -6.70 0.10 2.16
C PRO A 116 -7.84 0.62 1.28
N HIS A 117 -7.50 1.29 0.18
CA HIS A 117 -8.42 1.81 -0.82
C HIS A 117 -8.39 0.99 -2.10
N ASN A 118 -9.54 0.74 -2.70
CA ASN A 118 -9.64 -0.02 -3.94
C ASN A 118 -9.45 0.85 -5.20
N SER A 119 -9.39 2.18 -5.05
CA SER A 119 -9.13 3.13 -6.14
C SER A 119 -8.63 4.47 -5.62
N MET A 120 -8.09 5.31 -6.51
CA MET A 120 -7.67 6.68 -6.19
C MET A 120 -8.86 7.57 -5.84
N GLU A 121 -10.01 7.36 -6.47
CA GLU A 121 -11.25 8.07 -6.16
C GLU A 121 -11.66 7.83 -4.70
N SER A 122 -11.49 6.60 -4.21
CA SER A 122 -11.76 6.26 -2.81
C SER A 122 -10.85 7.05 -1.85
N VAL A 123 -9.59 7.32 -2.23
CA VAL A 123 -8.68 8.18 -1.44
C VAL A 123 -9.17 9.63 -1.43
N ILE A 124 -9.51 10.17 -2.61
CA ILE A 124 -9.90 11.56 -2.79
C ILE A 124 -11.25 11.86 -2.10
N ASP A 125 -12.20 10.95 -2.23
CA ASP A 125 -13.58 11.15 -1.75
C ASP A 125 -13.77 10.80 -0.27
N LEU A 126 -12.77 10.23 0.41
CA LEU A 126 -12.91 9.71 1.76
C LEU A 126 -13.50 10.75 2.73
N GLU A 127 -12.88 11.92 2.82
CA GLU A 127 -13.30 12.94 3.77
C GLU A 127 -14.74 13.42 3.49
N SER A 128 -15.12 13.54 2.22
CA SER A 128 -16.49 13.92 1.83
C SER A 128 -17.51 12.83 2.23
N ARG A 129 -17.16 11.56 2.10
CA ARG A 129 -18.00 10.43 2.51
C ARG A 129 -18.17 10.36 4.02
N LEU A 130 -17.09 10.60 4.76
CA LEU A 130 -17.12 10.63 6.23
C LEU A 130 -17.94 11.84 6.74
N ALA A 131 -17.82 12.99 6.09
CA ALA A 131 -18.61 14.17 6.43
C ALA A 131 -20.13 13.97 6.20
N ALA A 132 -20.50 13.12 5.25
CA ALA A 132 -21.88 12.78 4.93
C ALA A 132 -22.41 11.56 5.73
N ASP A 133 -21.60 10.92 6.57
CA ASP A 133 -21.99 9.75 7.36
C ASP A 133 -22.63 10.20 8.69
N ASP A 134 -23.97 10.24 8.74
CA ASP A 134 -24.75 10.69 9.91
C ASP A 134 -24.43 9.91 11.19
N ALA A 135 -24.14 8.61 11.07
CA ALA A 135 -23.79 7.78 12.21
C ALA A 135 -22.45 8.19 12.80
N LEU A 136 -21.45 8.45 11.95
CA LEU A 136 -20.16 8.97 12.37
C LEU A 136 -20.29 10.36 12.98
N GLN A 137 -21.03 11.28 12.32
CA GLN A 137 -21.23 12.66 12.79
C GLN A 137 -21.86 12.66 14.18
N LYS A 138 -22.79 11.75 14.46
CA LYS A 138 -23.45 11.62 15.75
C LYS A 138 -22.55 10.98 16.81
N SER A 139 -21.94 9.82 16.50
CA SER A 139 -21.15 9.06 17.50
C SER A 139 -19.76 9.65 17.73
N GLY A 140 -19.20 10.32 16.73
CA GLY A 140 -17.85 10.91 16.77
C GLY A 140 -17.82 12.39 17.15
N GLN A 141 -18.95 13.00 17.48
CA GLN A 141 -19.11 14.43 17.65
C GLN A 141 -18.03 15.07 18.54
N THR A 142 -17.69 14.45 19.67
CA THR A 142 -16.69 14.96 20.61
C THR A 142 -15.30 15.09 19.98
N VAL A 143 -14.90 14.12 19.19
CA VAL A 143 -13.58 14.12 18.50
C VAL A 143 -13.61 15.01 17.27
N LEU A 144 -14.67 14.89 16.45
CA LEU A 144 -14.78 15.63 15.18
C LEU A 144 -14.89 17.14 15.38
N ASN A 145 -15.50 17.58 16.50
CA ASN A 145 -15.69 19.00 16.83
C ASN A 145 -14.80 19.46 17.99
N ALA A 146 -13.70 18.75 18.27
CA ALA A 146 -12.77 19.13 19.33
C ALA A 146 -12.26 20.56 19.13
N PRO A 147 -12.29 21.42 20.17
CA PRO A 147 -11.91 22.82 20.06
C PRO A 147 -10.38 22.97 19.91
N LYS A 148 -9.94 24.09 19.32
CA LYS A 148 -8.52 24.42 19.20
C LYS A 148 -7.77 24.40 20.54
N SER A 149 -8.44 24.74 21.63
CA SER A 149 -7.86 24.76 23.00
C SER A 149 -7.63 23.37 23.59
N ASP A 150 -8.32 22.32 23.05
CA ASP A 150 -8.20 20.92 23.47
C ASP A 150 -8.41 20.02 22.25
N PRO A 151 -7.45 19.97 21.31
CA PRO A 151 -7.60 19.23 20.07
C PRO A 151 -7.56 17.70 20.32
N ALA A 152 -8.32 16.96 19.53
CA ALA A 152 -8.35 15.51 19.61
C ALA A 152 -7.00 14.85 19.29
N TYR A 153 -6.24 15.45 18.39
CA TYR A 153 -4.83 15.11 18.06
C TYR A 153 -4.06 16.37 17.68
N THR A 154 -2.73 16.36 17.77
CA THR A 154 -1.92 17.53 17.42
C THR A 154 -1.81 17.71 15.92
N ARG A 155 -1.58 16.64 15.19
CA ARG A 155 -1.57 16.52 13.71
C ARG A 155 -1.52 15.07 13.29
N TYR A 156 -1.66 14.81 11.99
CA TYR A 156 -1.30 13.52 11.42
C TYR A 156 -0.47 13.71 10.15
N GLU A 157 0.34 12.72 9.87
CA GLU A 157 1.07 12.56 8.62
C GLU A 157 0.39 11.46 7.80
N SER A 158 0.44 11.57 6.48
CA SER A 158 -0.10 10.55 5.59
C SER A 158 0.91 10.21 4.51
N THR A 159 1.11 8.91 4.30
CA THR A 159 1.87 8.36 3.18
C THR A 159 0.95 7.48 2.34
N LEU A 160 0.82 7.79 1.06
CA LEU A 160 0.05 7.01 0.11
C LEU A 160 0.97 6.08 -0.67
N LEU A 161 0.69 4.78 -0.57
CA LEU A 161 1.45 3.71 -1.22
C LEU A 161 0.58 3.06 -2.30
N HIS A 162 1.20 2.59 -3.37
CA HIS A 162 0.57 1.68 -4.32
C HIS A 162 1.06 0.26 -4.03
N ALA A 163 0.16 -0.66 -3.75
CA ALA A 163 0.49 -2.05 -3.44
C ALA A 163 1.37 -2.66 -4.55
N MET A 164 2.31 -3.52 -4.19
CA MET A 164 3.20 -4.18 -5.16
C MET A 164 2.43 -5.20 -6.01
N GLU A 165 2.91 -5.47 -7.22
CA GLU A 165 2.27 -6.38 -8.16
C GLU A 165 2.14 -7.80 -7.59
N GLY A 166 3.20 -8.32 -7.00
CA GLY A 166 3.21 -9.64 -6.36
C GLY A 166 2.49 -9.70 -5.01
N PHE A 167 2.01 -8.55 -4.49
CA PHE A 167 1.23 -8.46 -3.24
C PHE A 167 0.16 -7.36 -3.36
N PRO A 168 -0.88 -7.58 -4.19
CA PRO A 168 -1.79 -6.52 -4.63
C PRO A 168 -2.76 -6.01 -3.57
N GLN A 169 -2.99 -6.75 -2.49
CA GLN A 169 -3.99 -6.43 -1.47
C GLN A 169 -3.50 -6.73 -0.07
N VAL A 170 -4.05 -6.00 0.91
CA VAL A 170 -3.84 -6.30 2.34
C VAL A 170 -4.28 -7.71 2.66
N GLN A 171 -3.44 -8.44 3.41
CA GLN A 171 -3.72 -9.78 3.91
C GLN A 171 -3.89 -9.77 5.43
N LEU A 172 -4.64 -10.75 5.96
CA LEU A 172 -4.86 -10.96 7.38
C LEU A 172 -4.23 -12.30 7.83
N PRO A 173 -2.88 -12.37 7.91
CA PRO A 173 -2.20 -13.64 8.02
C PRO A 173 -2.27 -14.28 9.40
N SER A 174 -2.62 -13.52 10.45
CA SER A 174 -2.63 -14.03 11.84
C SER A 174 -3.68 -13.34 12.68
N LYS A 175 -4.31 -14.12 13.59
CA LYS A 175 -5.21 -13.62 14.65
C LYS A 175 -4.70 -13.97 16.05
N VAL A 176 -3.47 -14.43 16.15
CA VAL A 176 -2.85 -14.75 17.45
C VAL A 176 -2.77 -13.49 18.30
N ALA A 177 -3.19 -13.57 19.57
CA ALA A 177 -3.27 -12.41 20.45
C ALA A 177 -1.90 -11.78 20.75
N SER A 178 -0.85 -12.61 20.83
CA SER A 178 0.54 -12.19 21.08
C SER A 178 1.24 -11.61 19.86
N ARG A 179 0.59 -11.63 18.68
CA ARG A 179 1.21 -11.19 17.42
C ARG A 179 1.79 -9.81 17.51
N VAL A 180 2.93 -9.62 16.88
CA VAL A 180 3.57 -8.32 16.70
C VAL A 180 3.78 -8.08 15.20
N PHE A 181 3.59 -6.85 14.78
CA PHE A 181 3.81 -6.44 13.40
C PHE A 181 5.13 -5.71 13.29
N GLU A 182 5.92 -6.02 12.28
CA GLU A 182 7.12 -5.28 11.93
C GLU A 182 6.82 -4.41 10.71
N LEU A 183 6.72 -3.08 10.94
CA LEU A 183 6.57 -2.06 9.91
C LEU A 183 7.95 -1.60 9.47
N ARG A 184 8.25 -1.76 8.19
CA ARG A 184 9.56 -1.40 7.63
C ARG A 184 9.42 -0.42 6.48
N THR A 185 10.25 0.63 6.51
CA THR A 185 10.37 1.60 5.43
C THR A 185 11.80 1.57 4.89
N TYR A 186 11.93 1.44 3.57
CA TYR A 186 13.19 1.46 2.85
C TYR A 186 13.25 2.69 1.97
N GLU A 187 14.15 3.61 2.30
CA GLU A 187 14.43 4.79 1.48
C GLU A 187 15.51 4.45 0.45
N SER A 188 15.41 4.99 -0.74
CA SER A 188 16.41 4.88 -1.80
C SER A 188 16.95 6.26 -2.16
N HIS A 189 18.16 6.32 -2.69
CA HIS A 189 18.79 7.61 -3.02
C HIS A 189 18.31 8.22 -4.36
N ASN A 190 17.52 7.48 -5.15
CA ASN A 190 16.83 7.97 -6.36
C ASN A 190 15.70 7.04 -6.79
N ASN A 191 14.86 7.51 -7.71
CA ASN A 191 13.67 6.77 -8.18
C ASN A 191 14.00 5.46 -8.90
N GLU A 192 15.13 5.41 -9.63
CA GLU A 192 15.57 4.20 -10.33
C GLU A 192 15.89 3.09 -9.32
N ARG A 193 16.59 3.43 -8.24
CA ARG A 193 16.94 2.47 -7.18
C ARG A 193 15.73 2.04 -6.36
N ALA A 194 14.79 2.95 -6.11
CA ALA A 194 13.52 2.59 -5.48
C ALA A 194 12.73 1.61 -6.35
N LYS A 195 12.60 1.89 -7.66
CA LYS A 195 11.98 0.96 -8.60
C LYS A 195 12.70 -0.38 -8.63
N ASN A 196 14.03 -0.36 -8.67
CA ASN A 196 14.84 -1.58 -8.66
C ASN A 196 14.61 -2.42 -7.40
N LYS A 197 14.40 -1.80 -6.21
CA LYS A 197 14.04 -2.54 -5.00
C LYS A 197 12.63 -3.13 -5.08
N LEU A 198 11.65 -2.43 -5.67
CA LEU A 198 10.32 -2.97 -5.95
C LEU A 198 10.39 -4.18 -6.88
N ASP A 199 11.19 -4.10 -7.95
CA ASP A 199 11.42 -5.20 -8.90
C ASP A 199 12.05 -6.41 -8.20
N MET A 200 12.96 -6.20 -7.24
CA MET A 200 13.57 -7.24 -6.43
C MET A 200 12.54 -7.99 -5.56
N PHE A 201 11.60 -7.27 -4.94
CA PHE A 201 10.48 -7.88 -4.21
C PHE A 201 9.64 -8.78 -5.13
N ASN A 202 9.26 -8.27 -6.30
CA ASN A 202 8.47 -9.00 -7.29
C ASN A 202 9.23 -10.19 -7.90
N ALA A 203 10.56 -10.18 -7.87
CA ALA A 203 11.41 -11.27 -8.38
C ALA A 203 11.52 -12.49 -7.44
N GLY A 204 10.82 -12.49 -6.29
CA GLY A 204 10.75 -13.67 -5.40
C GLY A 204 10.92 -13.40 -3.91
N GLU A 205 11.15 -12.16 -3.48
CA GLU A 205 11.38 -11.84 -2.07
C GLU A 205 10.16 -12.18 -1.19
N PHE A 206 8.91 -12.06 -1.70
CA PHE A 206 7.69 -12.44 -0.96
C PHE A 206 7.67 -13.91 -0.54
N GLN A 207 8.08 -14.82 -1.42
CA GLN A 207 8.12 -16.25 -1.13
C GLN A 207 9.19 -16.60 -0.08
N ILE A 208 10.28 -15.83 -0.06
CA ILE A 208 11.35 -15.97 0.93
C ILE A 208 10.83 -15.53 2.30
N PHE A 209 10.12 -14.42 2.41
CA PHE A 209 9.46 -13.99 3.64
C PHE A 209 8.54 -15.09 4.19
N ALA A 210 7.66 -15.63 3.36
CA ALA A 210 6.72 -16.66 3.76
C ALA A 210 7.42 -17.93 4.28
N ARG A 211 8.48 -18.40 3.59
CA ARG A 211 9.27 -19.57 4.03
C ARG A 211 10.04 -19.32 5.32
N ALA A 212 10.43 -18.07 5.57
CA ALA A 212 11.11 -17.67 6.79
C ALA A 212 10.18 -17.54 8.01
N GLY A 213 8.86 -17.67 7.83
CA GLY A 213 7.87 -17.50 8.91
C GLY A 213 7.29 -16.09 9.02
N MET A 214 7.76 -15.16 8.21
CA MET A 214 7.28 -13.77 8.16
C MET A 214 6.12 -13.66 7.16
N LEU A 215 4.89 -13.61 7.68
CA LEU A 215 3.71 -13.50 6.83
C LEU A 215 3.43 -12.03 6.51
N GLY A 216 3.30 -11.71 5.21
CA GLY A 216 3.06 -10.35 4.75
C GLY A 216 1.64 -9.87 5.09
N VAL A 217 1.54 -8.60 5.50
CA VAL A 217 0.27 -7.88 5.65
C VAL A 217 0.04 -6.97 4.44
N PHE A 218 1.04 -6.18 4.08
CA PHE A 218 1.06 -5.38 2.87
C PHE A 218 2.48 -5.06 2.42
N PHE A 219 2.64 -4.73 1.14
CA PHE A 219 3.88 -4.21 0.54
C PHE A 219 3.50 -3.14 -0.48
N GLY A 220 4.07 -1.94 -0.38
CA GLY A 220 3.73 -0.84 -1.27
C GLY A 220 4.89 0.12 -1.56
N GLY A 221 4.95 0.62 -2.78
CA GLY A 221 5.82 1.73 -3.16
C GLY A 221 5.11 3.06 -2.91
N ALA A 222 5.77 4.00 -2.23
CA ALA A 222 5.18 5.29 -1.92
C ALA A 222 5.08 6.16 -3.18
N ILE A 223 3.91 6.77 -3.38
CA ILE A 223 3.63 7.73 -4.46
C ILE A 223 3.50 9.16 -3.95
N VAL A 224 3.07 9.31 -2.68
CA VAL A 224 3.00 10.60 -1.97
C VAL A 224 3.40 10.38 -0.52
N GLY A 225 4.15 11.29 0.06
CA GLY A 225 4.58 11.25 1.46
C GLY A 225 5.91 11.96 1.68
N SER A 226 6.47 11.80 2.88
CA SER A 226 7.80 12.29 3.23
C SER A 226 8.90 11.30 2.84
N HIS A 227 10.17 11.77 2.75
CA HIS A 227 11.35 10.94 2.51
C HIS A 227 11.31 10.06 1.24
N LEU A 228 10.70 10.57 0.16
CA LEU A 228 10.67 9.90 -1.14
C LEU A 228 12.05 9.93 -1.83
N PRO A 229 12.40 8.91 -2.61
CA PRO A 229 11.59 7.74 -2.91
C PRO A 229 11.75 6.64 -1.86
N GLN A 230 10.63 6.00 -1.51
CA GLN A 230 10.61 4.93 -0.51
C GLN A 230 9.57 3.86 -0.82
N LEU A 231 9.74 2.69 -0.23
CA LEU A 231 8.71 1.67 -0.10
C LEU A 231 8.47 1.36 1.38
N THR A 232 7.26 0.93 1.69
CA THR A 232 6.89 0.51 3.04
C THR A 232 6.17 -0.83 2.98
N TYR A 233 6.45 -1.70 3.92
CA TYR A 233 5.76 -2.98 4.06
C TYR A 233 5.59 -3.36 5.53
N MET A 234 4.69 -4.29 5.76
CA MET A 234 4.43 -4.85 7.08
C MET A 234 4.39 -6.36 7.02
N VAL A 235 5.11 -7.00 7.92
CA VAL A 235 5.03 -8.43 8.18
C VAL A 235 4.56 -8.68 9.60
N VAL A 236 4.08 -9.89 9.89
CA VAL A 236 3.64 -10.29 11.22
C VAL A 236 4.45 -11.47 11.71
N HIS A 237 4.79 -11.42 13.00
CA HIS A 237 5.39 -12.51 13.76
C HIS A 237 4.39 -12.99 14.82
N PRO A 238 4.28 -14.29 15.13
CA PRO A 238 3.43 -14.79 16.21
C PRO A 238 3.77 -14.16 17.57
N GLU A 239 5.07 -13.98 17.83
CA GLU A 239 5.61 -13.32 19.01
C GLU A 239 6.86 -12.51 18.66
N LEU A 240 7.18 -11.49 19.47
CA LEU A 240 8.35 -10.63 19.24
C LEU A 240 9.68 -11.43 19.17
N GLN A 241 9.82 -12.44 20.00
CA GLN A 241 11.02 -13.28 20.05
C GLN A 241 11.25 -14.06 18.74
N ASP A 242 10.19 -14.34 17.98
CA ASP A 242 10.28 -15.07 16.71
C ASP A 242 10.95 -14.21 15.63
N ALA A 243 10.81 -12.89 15.67
CA ALA A 243 11.34 -11.98 14.67
C ALA A 243 12.83 -12.21 14.39
N LYS A 244 13.64 -12.36 15.44
CA LYS A 244 15.09 -12.61 15.28
C LYS A 244 15.37 -13.92 14.53
N LYS A 245 14.65 -14.98 14.86
CA LYS A 245 14.78 -16.30 14.23
C LYS A 245 14.32 -16.24 12.77
N ASP A 246 13.21 -15.58 12.52
CA ASP A 246 12.65 -15.46 11.18
C ASP A 246 13.60 -14.69 10.25
N TRP A 247 14.18 -13.58 10.72
CA TRP A 247 15.21 -12.86 9.97
C TRP A 247 16.48 -13.66 9.75
N GLN A 248 16.90 -14.50 10.72
CA GLN A 248 18.03 -15.41 10.53
C GLN A 248 17.73 -16.46 9.44
N THR A 249 16.52 -17.04 9.48
CA THR A 249 16.05 -18.00 8.47
C THR A 249 16.00 -17.34 7.09
N PHE A 250 15.44 -16.12 6.99
CA PHE A 250 15.42 -15.34 5.77
C PHE A 250 16.84 -15.12 5.19
N GLY A 251 17.78 -14.66 6.03
CA GLY A 251 19.14 -14.39 5.60
C GLY A 251 19.94 -15.65 5.18
N GLN A 252 19.50 -16.83 5.62
CA GLN A 252 20.10 -18.13 5.25
C GLN A 252 19.47 -18.76 4.02
N ASP A 253 18.30 -18.29 3.57
CA ASP A 253 17.58 -18.85 2.43
C ASP A 253 18.45 -18.81 1.16
N PRO A 254 18.58 -19.94 0.44
CA PRO A 254 19.43 -20.01 -0.77
C PRO A 254 18.97 -19.08 -1.88
N GLU A 255 17.65 -18.87 -2.04
CA GLU A 255 17.11 -17.96 -3.05
C GLU A 255 17.38 -16.50 -2.67
N TRP A 256 17.31 -16.16 -1.37
CA TRP A 256 17.74 -14.85 -0.90
C TRP A 256 19.20 -14.58 -1.24
N LYS A 257 20.11 -15.53 -0.92
CA LYS A 257 21.54 -15.40 -1.24
C LYS A 257 21.78 -15.21 -2.75
N LYS A 258 21.02 -15.93 -3.58
CA LYS A 258 21.06 -15.76 -5.03
C LYS A 258 20.55 -14.39 -5.45
N LEU A 259 19.44 -13.93 -4.87
CA LEU A 259 18.80 -12.65 -5.19
C LEU A 259 19.73 -11.47 -4.86
N ILE A 260 20.31 -11.42 -3.64
CA ILE A 260 21.21 -10.34 -3.22
C ILE A 260 22.57 -10.37 -3.93
N SER A 261 23.00 -11.53 -4.46
CA SER A 261 24.24 -11.63 -5.23
C SER A 261 24.12 -11.06 -6.66
N ASN A 262 22.91 -10.77 -7.12
CA ASN A 262 22.69 -10.15 -8.42
C ASN A 262 23.21 -8.69 -8.41
N PRO A 263 24.22 -8.35 -9.23
CA PRO A 263 24.78 -7.00 -9.27
C PRO A 263 23.75 -5.93 -9.62
N GLY A 264 22.67 -6.30 -10.32
CA GLY A 264 21.57 -5.40 -10.69
C GLY A 264 20.81 -4.85 -9.48
N TYR A 265 20.80 -5.57 -8.33
CA TYR A 265 20.09 -5.16 -7.11
C TYR A 265 20.99 -4.49 -6.06
N LYS A 266 22.25 -4.25 -6.41
CA LYS A 266 23.20 -3.61 -5.49
C LYS A 266 22.81 -2.15 -5.23
N ASP A 267 23.01 -1.71 -3.97
CA ASP A 267 22.87 -0.32 -3.53
C ASP A 267 21.46 0.28 -3.81
N ASN A 268 20.42 -0.54 -3.74
CA ASN A 268 19.04 -0.08 -4.02
C ASN A 268 18.31 0.45 -2.77
N VAL A 269 18.90 0.33 -1.57
CA VAL A 269 18.37 0.88 -0.31
C VAL A 269 19.45 1.73 0.34
N SER A 270 19.13 2.98 0.71
CA SER A 270 20.04 3.92 1.38
C SER A 270 19.79 3.99 2.89
N LYS A 271 18.54 3.77 3.34
CA LYS A 271 18.18 3.76 4.74
C LYS A 271 17.05 2.78 5.03
N VAL A 272 17.12 2.11 6.16
CA VAL A 272 16.07 1.21 6.68
C VAL A 272 15.58 1.76 8.02
N THR A 273 14.27 1.89 8.13
CA THR A 273 13.57 2.09 9.42
C THR A 273 12.72 0.85 9.68
N ALA A 274 12.81 0.29 10.88
CA ALA A 274 12.02 -0.85 11.32
C ALA A 274 11.40 -0.55 12.68
N LEU A 275 10.11 -0.80 12.82
CA LEU A 275 9.33 -0.57 14.04
C LEU A 275 8.53 -1.82 14.35
N PHE A 276 8.56 -2.28 15.59
CA PHE A 276 7.62 -3.28 16.10
C PHE A 276 6.41 -2.56 16.68
N ILE A 277 5.23 -2.88 16.17
CA ILE A 277 3.96 -2.27 16.55
C ILE A 277 2.94 -3.36 16.89
N ARG A 278 2.04 -3.05 17.83
CA ARG A 278 1.00 -3.98 18.26
C ARG A 278 -0.39 -3.46 17.88
N PRO A 279 -1.33 -4.36 17.56
CA PRO A 279 -2.67 -3.93 17.21
C PRO A 279 -3.33 -3.23 18.41
N ALA A 280 -3.94 -2.09 18.17
CA ALA A 280 -4.76 -1.36 19.10
C ALA A 280 -6.18 -1.92 19.14
N ALA A 281 -6.98 -1.50 20.13
CA ALA A 281 -8.37 -1.91 20.24
C ALA A 281 -9.16 -1.57 18.96
N GLY A 282 -9.96 -2.52 18.48
CA GLY A 282 -10.75 -2.36 17.26
C GLY A 282 -9.98 -2.52 15.95
N SER A 283 -8.65 -2.72 15.97
CA SER A 283 -7.89 -3.05 14.76
C SER A 283 -8.48 -4.30 14.08
N GLN A 284 -8.69 -4.21 12.78
CA GLN A 284 -9.21 -5.33 11.97
C GLN A 284 -8.07 -6.20 11.38
N ILE A 285 -6.83 -5.77 11.61
CA ILE A 285 -5.61 -6.47 11.18
C ILE A 285 -4.86 -7.04 12.38
#